data_7812f40e78d3bd03dd2f09a337174585
#
_entry.id   7812f40e78d3bd03dd2f09a337174585
#
_cell.length_a   1.000
_cell.length_b   1.000
_cell.length_c   1.000
_cell.angle_alpha   90.00
_cell.angle_beta   90.00
_cell.angle_gamma   90.00
#
_symmetry.space_group_name_H-M   'P 1'
#
loop_
_entity.id
_entity.type
_entity.pdbx_description
1 polymer ?
#
loop_
_entity_poly.entity_id
_entity_poly.type
_entity_poly.pdbx_seq_one_letter_code
_entity_poly.pdbx_strand_id
1 'polypeptide(L)'
;MKIAIASDIYYPMTNGVAVFAHNLANGLAQAGHEVLVIAPSFTGEYYEEIDEKTGVRTAHLSSIRFPFYPDQINPVPDNPEFLGMPLPRLTYKNGIWWTVNPWVEVKKVLDEFQPDVIHLQTAEFIALAVMSYVKKRNVPLVSTGHAYPDNITDQLFFLQPKPLKKLSNAILKAHMMSFLKNSEYATMPTEIAIGDLVPKNRKYFKVPVEALSNGVDLSQFKPAKASAEILKKYQLDDGKDKIMYIGRVDPEKSIDVVVKAFALLLADGISNTELVIVGDGIDVARLKELAEELGISDEVKFLGKIMMPELAKIYRMGKIFATGSETETQGIVLIEAAATGLPLVAVNAGAVGEICVNGFNGELVEAGNVEAFKEAMKKILLDKKLREKYSKNSLEISKKHDLRHTLKRFEEIYEEAIRLKHAEIEAKAE
;
A
#
# COMPACT_ATOMS: atom_id res chain seq x y z
N MET A 1 -0.11 9.16 -25.34
CA MET A 1 -1.49 8.70 -25.05
C MET A 1 -2.13 9.62 -24.02
N LYS A 2 -3.46 9.69 -24.04
CA LYS A 2 -4.29 10.27 -22.98
C LYS A 2 -4.73 9.16 -22.04
N ILE A 3 -4.23 9.17 -20.81
CA ILE A 3 -4.44 8.10 -19.83
C ILE A 3 -5.25 8.64 -18.66
N ALA A 4 -6.41 8.05 -18.37
CA ALA A 4 -7.17 8.38 -17.18
C ALA A 4 -6.93 7.30 -16.10
N ILE A 5 -6.51 7.70 -14.91
CA ILE A 5 -6.32 6.83 -13.74
C ILE A 5 -7.44 7.13 -12.75
N ALA A 6 -8.24 6.14 -12.41
CA ALA A 6 -9.37 6.30 -11.51
C ALA A 6 -9.17 5.48 -10.22
N SER A 7 -9.26 6.14 -9.08
CA SER A 7 -9.04 5.53 -7.78
C SER A 7 -9.92 6.16 -6.71
N ASP A 8 -10.65 5.36 -5.95
CA ASP A 8 -11.38 5.82 -4.76
C ASP A 8 -10.43 6.08 -3.56
N ILE A 9 -9.14 5.72 -3.71
CA ILE A 9 -8.08 5.93 -2.72
C ILE A 9 -6.91 6.63 -3.41
N TYR A 10 -6.70 7.89 -3.10
CA TYR A 10 -5.66 8.70 -3.72
C TYR A 10 -5.01 9.66 -2.71
N TYR A 11 -3.98 10.38 -3.12
CA TYR A 11 -3.31 11.40 -2.31
C TYR A 11 -4.32 12.48 -1.85
N PRO A 12 -4.22 13.00 -0.62
CA PRO A 12 -3.17 12.90 0.38
C PRO A 12 -3.27 11.68 1.33
N MET A 13 -4.09 10.68 1.04
CA MET A 13 -4.02 9.41 1.77
C MET A 13 -2.66 8.73 1.53
N THR A 14 -2.12 8.09 2.57
CA THR A 14 -0.80 7.45 2.52
C THR A 14 -0.91 5.95 2.78
N ASN A 15 -1.58 5.26 1.90
CA ASN A 15 -1.53 3.80 1.84
C ASN A 15 -0.87 3.35 0.53
N GLY A 16 -0.59 2.06 0.40
CA GLY A 16 0.10 1.51 -0.77
C GLY A 16 -0.60 1.82 -2.10
N VAL A 17 -1.94 1.83 -2.14
CA VAL A 17 -2.73 2.12 -3.35
C VAL A 17 -2.56 3.57 -3.77
N ALA A 18 -2.74 4.51 -2.82
CA ALA A 18 -2.60 5.94 -3.09
C ALA A 18 -1.18 6.30 -3.56
N VAL A 19 -0.17 5.75 -2.90
CA VAL A 19 1.24 5.96 -3.27
C VAL A 19 1.52 5.41 -4.66
N PHE A 20 1.04 4.21 -4.96
CA PHE A 20 1.21 3.62 -6.29
C PHE A 20 0.50 4.43 -7.38
N ALA A 21 -0.77 4.77 -7.20
CA ALA A 21 -1.54 5.54 -8.18
C ALA A 21 -0.90 6.92 -8.46
N HIS A 22 -0.38 7.58 -7.42
CA HIS A 22 0.34 8.83 -7.54
C HIS A 22 1.67 8.67 -8.30
N ASN A 23 2.47 7.66 -7.95
CA ASN A 23 3.73 7.38 -8.62
C ASN A 23 3.52 6.99 -10.10
N LEU A 24 2.48 6.20 -10.39
CA LEU A 24 2.10 5.82 -11.74
C LEU A 24 1.70 7.06 -12.56
N ALA A 25 0.82 7.91 -12.04
CA ALA A 25 0.39 9.12 -12.73
C ALA A 25 1.56 10.04 -13.07
N ASN A 26 2.41 10.34 -12.08
CA ASN A 26 3.56 11.21 -12.28
C ASN A 26 4.62 10.59 -13.21
N GLY A 27 4.87 9.28 -13.09
CA GLY A 27 5.82 8.59 -13.95
C GLY A 27 5.38 8.59 -15.41
N LEU A 28 4.11 8.34 -15.70
CA LEU A 28 3.53 8.38 -17.04
C LEU A 28 3.55 9.81 -17.62
N ALA A 29 3.24 10.83 -16.81
CA ALA A 29 3.33 12.22 -17.23
C ALA A 29 4.79 12.61 -17.60
N GLN A 30 5.77 12.18 -16.79
CA GLN A 30 7.19 12.38 -17.08
C GLN A 30 7.66 11.62 -18.32
N ALA A 31 7.02 10.50 -18.66
CA ALA A 31 7.24 9.76 -19.91
C ALA A 31 6.57 10.43 -21.15
N GLY A 32 5.88 11.56 -20.97
CA GLY A 32 5.29 12.37 -22.05
C GLY A 32 3.83 12.03 -22.37
N HIS A 33 3.14 11.32 -21.48
CA HIS A 33 1.70 11.09 -21.62
C HIS A 33 0.89 12.23 -21.00
N GLU A 34 -0.30 12.48 -21.54
CA GLU A 34 -1.30 13.35 -20.92
C GLU A 34 -2.08 12.53 -19.88
N VAL A 35 -2.00 12.90 -18.61
CA VAL A 35 -2.55 12.09 -17.51
C VAL A 35 -3.61 12.86 -16.74
N LEU A 36 -4.78 12.22 -16.60
CA LEU A 36 -5.87 12.64 -15.75
C LEU A 36 -6.03 11.65 -14.60
N VAL A 37 -6.07 12.14 -13.37
CA VAL A 37 -6.47 11.36 -12.20
C VAL A 37 -7.91 11.72 -11.82
N ILE A 38 -8.71 10.71 -11.49
CA ILE A 38 -10.07 10.87 -10.96
C ILE A 38 -10.08 10.27 -9.56
N ALA A 39 -10.33 11.10 -8.56
CA ALA A 39 -10.23 10.75 -7.15
C ALA A 39 -11.34 11.40 -6.30
N PRO A 40 -11.61 10.94 -5.07
CA PRO A 40 -12.55 11.63 -4.18
C PRO A 40 -12.01 13.00 -3.76
N SER A 41 -12.91 13.94 -3.53
CA SER A 41 -12.58 15.21 -2.88
C SER A 41 -12.40 15.01 -1.37
N PHE A 42 -11.41 15.68 -0.81
CA PHE A 42 -11.17 15.71 0.64
C PHE A 42 -11.72 17.00 1.30
N THR A 43 -12.40 17.85 0.51
CA THR A 43 -13.12 19.03 0.98
C THR A 43 -14.62 18.84 0.98
N GLY A 44 -15.11 17.77 0.34
CA GLY A 44 -16.51 17.48 0.11
C GLY A 44 -17.03 17.96 -1.23
N GLU A 45 -16.49 19.04 -1.79
CA GLU A 45 -16.92 19.65 -3.05
C GLU A 45 -16.03 19.23 -4.23
N TYR A 46 -16.59 19.28 -5.43
CA TYR A 46 -15.82 19.05 -6.66
C TYR A 46 -14.81 20.18 -6.88
N TYR A 47 -13.56 19.81 -7.19
CA TYR A 47 -12.54 20.73 -7.67
C TYR A 47 -11.54 20.02 -8.55
N GLU A 48 -10.74 20.79 -9.28
CA GLU A 48 -9.65 20.27 -10.09
C GLU A 48 -8.35 20.97 -9.75
N GLU A 49 -7.26 20.23 -9.86
CA GLU A 49 -5.92 20.77 -9.71
C GLU A 49 -4.97 20.22 -10.76
N ILE A 50 -3.92 20.95 -11.05
CA ILE A 50 -2.84 20.52 -11.95
C ILE A 50 -1.54 20.60 -11.16
N ASP A 51 -0.82 19.48 -11.10
CA ASP A 51 0.52 19.46 -10.52
C ASP A 51 1.48 20.26 -11.41
N GLU A 52 2.03 21.37 -10.88
CA GLU A 52 2.88 22.30 -11.64
C GLU A 52 4.18 21.66 -12.13
N LYS A 53 4.65 20.57 -11.50
CA LYS A 53 5.91 19.91 -11.85
C LYS A 53 5.73 18.84 -12.92
N THR A 54 4.62 18.11 -12.88
CA THR A 54 4.39 16.96 -13.75
C THR A 54 3.32 17.21 -14.80
N GLY A 55 2.45 18.21 -14.60
CA GLY A 55 1.32 18.48 -15.46
C GLY A 55 0.15 17.51 -15.27
N VAL A 56 0.19 16.63 -14.28
CA VAL A 56 -0.92 15.71 -13.97
C VAL A 56 -2.13 16.52 -13.54
N ARG A 57 -3.24 16.37 -14.27
CA ARG A 57 -4.54 16.94 -13.89
C ARG A 57 -5.24 15.97 -12.96
N THR A 58 -5.74 16.43 -11.82
CA THR A 58 -6.54 15.65 -10.90
C THR A 58 -7.93 16.25 -10.75
N ALA A 59 -8.97 15.48 -11.05
CA ALA A 59 -10.36 15.82 -10.81
C ALA A 59 -10.81 15.17 -9.50
N HIS A 60 -11.05 15.98 -8.48
CA HIS A 60 -11.55 15.58 -7.18
C HIS A 60 -13.08 15.64 -7.17
N LEU A 61 -13.72 14.47 -7.16
CA LEU A 61 -15.17 14.35 -7.25
C LEU A 61 -15.84 14.66 -5.91
N SER A 62 -17.03 15.25 -5.94
CA SER A 62 -17.85 15.54 -4.76
C SER A 62 -18.00 14.30 -3.88
N SER A 63 -17.66 14.44 -2.61
CA SER A 63 -17.52 13.31 -1.70
C SER A 63 -18.05 13.62 -0.32
N ILE A 64 -18.46 12.58 0.39
CA ILE A 64 -18.76 12.64 1.81
C ILE A 64 -17.79 11.76 2.58
N ARG A 65 -17.48 12.16 3.80
CA ARG A 65 -16.64 11.38 4.68
C ARG A 65 -17.35 10.10 5.10
N PHE A 66 -16.71 8.95 4.93
CA PHE A 66 -17.25 7.68 5.40
C PHE A 66 -17.13 7.58 6.92
N PRO A 67 -18.26 7.50 7.65
CA PRO A 67 -18.28 7.69 9.10
C PRO A 67 -17.67 6.52 9.90
N PHE A 68 -17.47 5.37 9.25
CA PHE A 68 -17.00 4.15 9.92
C PHE A 68 -15.52 3.86 9.69
N TYR A 69 -14.81 4.74 8.98
CA TYR A 69 -13.38 4.61 8.74
C TYR A 69 -12.63 5.84 9.26
N PRO A 70 -11.55 5.64 10.01
CA PRO A 70 -10.85 6.74 10.68
C PRO A 70 -10.14 7.70 9.70
N ASP A 71 -10.07 9.00 10.02
CA ASP A 71 -9.51 10.04 9.16
C ASP A 71 -8.00 10.28 9.37
N GLN A 72 -7.22 10.21 8.30
CA GLN A 72 -5.78 10.51 8.33
C GLN A 72 -5.44 12.00 8.09
N ILE A 73 -6.42 12.81 7.64
CA ILE A 73 -6.15 14.13 7.06
C ILE A 73 -6.61 15.26 7.96
N ASN A 74 -7.76 15.10 8.60
CA ASN A 74 -8.37 16.13 9.43
C ASN A 74 -8.28 15.83 10.93
N PRO A 75 -8.13 16.83 11.81
CA PRO A 75 -8.19 16.61 13.24
C PRO A 75 -9.55 15.98 13.61
N VAL A 76 -9.49 14.95 14.44
CA VAL A 76 -10.68 14.26 14.93
C VAL A 76 -11.47 15.19 15.82
N PRO A 77 -12.78 15.43 15.59
CA PRO A 77 -13.62 16.14 16.54
C PRO A 77 -13.64 15.46 17.91
N ASP A 78 -13.73 16.22 18.99
CA ASP A 78 -13.77 15.65 20.35
C ASP A 78 -14.94 14.69 20.57
N ASN A 79 -16.06 14.95 19.89
CA ASN A 79 -17.27 14.11 19.91
C ASN A 79 -17.78 13.88 18.49
N PRO A 80 -17.28 12.85 17.78
CA PRO A 80 -17.74 12.54 16.43
C PRO A 80 -19.17 11.98 16.44
N GLU A 81 -20.03 12.51 15.57
CA GLU A 81 -21.42 12.04 15.39
C GLU A 81 -21.71 11.73 13.91
N PHE A 82 -22.54 10.72 13.66
CA PHE A 82 -23.12 10.45 12.37
C PHE A 82 -24.64 10.26 12.48
N LEU A 83 -25.39 11.06 11.77
CA LEU A 83 -26.87 11.09 11.86
C LEU A 83 -27.38 11.27 13.30
N GLY A 84 -26.69 12.08 14.13
CA GLY A 84 -27.03 12.31 15.53
C GLY A 84 -26.68 11.16 16.49
N MET A 85 -25.96 10.14 16.03
CA MET A 85 -25.45 9.06 16.86
C MET A 85 -23.97 9.25 17.15
N PRO A 86 -23.54 9.13 18.44
CA PRO A 86 -22.13 9.21 18.77
C PRO A 86 -21.35 8.04 18.16
N LEU A 87 -20.26 8.36 17.47
CA LEU A 87 -19.36 7.35 16.91
C LEU A 87 -18.26 6.99 17.92
N PRO A 88 -17.88 5.71 18.01
CA PRO A 88 -16.73 5.32 18.81
C PRO A 88 -15.47 6.07 18.36
N ARG A 89 -14.71 6.65 19.28
CA ARG A 89 -13.46 7.39 18.97
C ARG A 89 -12.46 6.62 18.11
N LEU A 90 -12.48 5.28 18.16
CA LEU A 90 -11.62 4.38 17.40
C LEU A 90 -11.88 4.40 15.87
N THR A 91 -13.03 4.87 15.42
CA THR A 91 -13.44 4.83 14.01
C THR A 91 -13.12 6.10 13.23
N TYR A 92 -12.43 7.08 13.83
CA TYR A 92 -12.38 8.43 13.28
C TYR A 92 -11.01 8.92 12.78
N LYS A 93 -9.93 8.13 12.94
CA LYS A 93 -8.56 8.63 12.71
C LYS A 93 -8.00 8.55 11.27
N ASN A 94 -8.63 7.81 10.33
CA ASN A 94 -8.07 7.60 8.96
C ASN A 94 -9.15 7.63 7.88
N GLY A 95 -9.86 8.73 7.67
CA GLY A 95 -11.07 8.78 6.85
C GLY A 95 -10.91 8.30 5.41
N ILE A 96 -11.84 7.44 4.99
CA ILE A 96 -12.14 7.22 3.58
C ILE A 96 -13.24 8.19 3.18
N TRP A 97 -13.09 8.79 2.00
CA TRP A 97 -14.09 9.66 1.42
C TRP A 97 -14.81 8.90 0.30
N TRP A 98 -16.13 8.87 0.37
CA TRP A 98 -16.96 8.27 -0.66
C TRP A 98 -17.54 9.32 -1.58
N THR A 99 -17.36 9.12 -2.87
CA THR A 99 -17.93 10.01 -3.88
C THR A 99 -19.47 9.93 -3.88
N VAL A 100 -20.07 11.09 -3.98
CA VAL A 100 -21.53 11.24 -4.06
C VAL A 100 -21.93 11.39 -5.52
N ASN A 101 -22.71 10.44 -6.05
CA ASN A 101 -23.17 10.45 -7.43
C ASN A 101 -22.04 10.62 -8.48
N PRO A 102 -21.02 9.75 -8.46
CA PRO A 102 -19.85 9.90 -9.34
C PRO A 102 -20.17 9.82 -10.84
N TRP A 103 -21.34 9.26 -11.23
CA TRP A 103 -21.71 9.05 -12.63
C TRP A 103 -21.76 10.33 -13.46
N VAL A 104 -22.26 11.43 -12.87
CA VAL A 104 -22.37 12.73 -13.57
C VAL A 104 -21.00 13.35 -13.73
N GLU A 105 -20.22 13.43 -12.66
CA GLU A 105 -18.92 14.06 -12.65
C GLU A 105 -17.88 13.26 -13.45
N VAL A 106 -17.83 11.94 -13.29
CA VAL A 106 -16.98 11.03 -14.09
C VAL A 106 -17.28 11.19 -15.58
N LYS A 107 -18.59 11.19 -15.95
CA LYS A 107 -18.98 11.38 -17.34
C LYS A 107 -18.48 12.73 -17.88
N LYS A 108 -18.70 13.83 -17.14
CA LYS A 108 -18.28 15.17 -17.53
C LYS A 108 -16.76 15.22 -17.77
N VAL A 109 -15.99 14.76 -16.80
CA VAL A 109 -14.52 14.81 -16.82
C VAL A 109 -13.96 13.94 -17.96
N LEU A 110 -14.49 12.73 -18.16
CA LEU A 110 -14.03 11.82 -19.21
C LEU A 110 -14.49 12.26 -20.61
N ASP A 111 -15.70 12.81 -20.75
CA ASP A 111 -16.16 13.39 -22.04
C ASP A 111 -15.30 14.61 -22.46
N GLU A 112 -14.79 15.38 -21.51
CA GLU A 112 -13.89 16.50 -21.77
C GLU A 112 -12.46 16.00 -22.09
N PHE A 113 -11.94 15.07 -21.30
CA PHE A 113 -10.57 14.57 -21.43
C PHE A 113 -10.37 13.67 -22.66
N GLN A 114 -11.38 12.85 -23.01
CA GLN A 114 -11.34 11.88 -24.14
C GLN A 114 -10.12 10.93 -24.02
N PRO A 115 -10.08 10.07 -22.99
CA PRO A 115 -8.94 9.17 -22.79
C PRO A 115 -8.83 8.10 -23.86
N ASP A 116 -7.59 7.74 -24.23
CA ASP A 116 -7.27 6.58 -25.06
C ASP A 116 -7.44 5.26 -24.28
N VAL A 117 -7.18 5.31 -22.96
CA VAL A 117 -7.32 4.19 -22.03
C VAL A 117 -7.66 4.68 -20.63
N ILE A 118 -8.43 3.89 -19.89
CA ILE A 118 -8.73 4.15 -18.47
C ILE A 118 -8.13 3.03 -17.62
N HIS A 119 -7.48 3.40 -16.51
CA HIS A 119 -6.90 2.47 -15.56
C HIS A 119 -7.56 2.60 -14.18
N LEU A 120 -8.25 1.54 -13.74
CA LEU A 120 -8.87 1.44 -12.42
C LEU A 120 -7.88 0.89 -11.39
N GLN A 121 -7.77 1.58 -10.24
CA GLN A 121 -6.92 1.18 -9.11
C GLN A 121 -7.72 0.57 -7.95
N THR A 122 -9.01 0.83 -7.91
CA THR A 122 -9.91 0.40 -6.84
C THR A 122 -11.23 -0.10 -7.44
N ALA A 123 -12.08 -0.70 -6.62
CA ALA A 123 -13.30 -1.35 -7.07
C ALA A 123 -14.57 -0.74 -6.42
N GLU A 124 -14.51 0.52 -5.96
CA GLU A 124 -15.59 1.19 -5.24
C GLU A 124 -16.47 2.04 -6.19
N PHE A 125 -16.91 3.22 -5.74
CA PHE A 125 -17.93 4.02 -6.42
C PHE A 125 -17.46 4.69 -7.72
N ILE A 126 -16.23 5.23 -7.74
CA ILE A 126 -15.64 5.82 -8.96
C ILE A 126 -15.52 4.75 -10.02
N ALA A 127 -15.07 3.56 -9.64
CA ALA A 127 -14.92 2.44 -10.55
C ALA A 127 -16.26 2.00 -11.17
N LEU A 128 -17.35 1.97 -10.41
CA LEU A 128 -18.69 1.67 -10.94
C LEU A 128 -19.13 2.70 -12.00
N ALA A 129 -18.87 3.98 -11.76
CA ALA A 129 -19.18 5.04 -12.70
C ALA A 129 -18.32 4.93 -13.98
N VAL A 130 -17.02 4.68 -13.84
CA VAL A 130 -16.09 4.44 -14.95
C VAL A 130 -16.52 3.24 -15.78
N MET A 131 -16.85 2.10 -15.16
CA MET A 131 -17.35 0.91 -15.88
C MET A 131 -18.63 1.20 -16.69
N SER A 132 -19.54 1.99 -16.12
CA SER A 132 -20.73 2.44 -16.85
C SER A 132 -20.37 3.32 -18.06
N TYR A 133 -19.38 4.18 -17.94
CA TYR A 133 -18.88 5.03 -19.01
C TYR A 133 -18.20 4.21 -20.12
N VAL A 134 -17.25 3.36 -19.75
CA VAL A 134 -16.48 2.49 -20.65
C VAL A 134 -17.39 1.65 -21.52
N LYS A 135 -18.42 1.02 -20.92
CA LYS A 135 -19.39 0.18 -21.62
C LYS A 135 -20.19 0.96 -22.69
N LYS A 136 -20.45 2.25 -22.46
CA LYS A 136 -21.21 3.11 -23.39
C LYS A 136 -20.34 3.74 -24.46
N ARG A 137 -19.06 3.98 -24.19
CA ARG A 137 -18.11 4.72 -25.05
C ARG A 137 -17.08 3.85 -25.73
N ASN A 138 -17.05 2.54 -25.42
CA ASN A 138 -16.07 1.59 -25.95
C ASN A 138 -14.60 2.01 -25.70
N VAL A 139 -14.32 2.67 -24.57
CA VAL A 139 -12.96 3.01 -24.15
C VAL A 139 -12.28 1.78 -23.56
N PRO A 140 -11.00 1.50 -23.91
CA PRO A 140 -10.24 0.41 -23.28
C PRO A 140 -10.09 0.58 -21.77
N LEU A 141 -10.19 -0.52 -21.02
CA LEU A 141 -10.11 -0.55 -19.57
C LEU A 141 -8.99 -1.48 -19.11
N VAL A 142 -8.13 -0.98 -18.24
CA VAL A 142 -7.15 -1.75 -17.46
C VAL A 142 -7.55 -1.70 -15.99
N SER A 143 -7.37 -2.78 -15.25
CA SER A 143 -7.67 -2.79 -13.80
C SER A 143 -6.52 -3.42 -13.02
N THR A 144 -6.12 -2.78 -11.91
CA THR A 144 -5.16 -3.33 -10.96
C THR A 144 -5.85 -3.68 -9.63
N GLY A 145 -5.70 -4.93 -9.21
CA GLY A 145 -6.22 -5.39 -7.92
C GLY A 145 -5.18 -5.22 -6.82
N HIS A 146 -5.45 -4.36 -5.83
CA HIS A 146 -4.49 -4.03 -4.76
C HIS A 146 -4.82 -4.63 -3.40
N ALA A 147 -6.03 -5.10 -3.19
CA ALA A 147 -6.50 -5.52 -1.87
C ALA A 147 -7.07 -6.94 -1.88
N TYR A 148 -6.99 -7.58 -0.72
CA TYR A 148 -7.78 -8.77 -0.40
C TYR A 148 -9.10 -8.37 0.27
N PRO A 149 -10.16 -9.17 0.18
CA PRO A 149 -11.40 -8.92 0.91
C PRO A 149 -11.17 -8.75 2.42
N ASP A 150 -10.26 -9.52 3.00
CA ASP A 150 -9.91 -9.44 4.43
C ASP A 150 -9.35 -8.07 4.82
N ASN A 151 -8.57 -7.42 3.97
CA ASN A 151 -8.04 -6.07 4.23
C ASN A 151 -9.15 -5.04 4.46
N ILE A 152 -10.34 -5.25 3.87
CA ILE A 152 -11.50 -4.37 4.01
C ILE A 152 -12.33 -4.80 5.23
N THR A 153 -12.66 -6.08 5.35
CA THR A 153 -13.54 -6.58 6.40
C THR A 153 -12.91 -6.50 7.79
N ASP A 154 -11.58 -6.63 7.90
CA ASP A 154 -10.88 -6.51 9.18
C ASP A 154 -10.92 -5.10 9.76
N GLN A 155 -11.11 -4.09 8.93
CA GLN A 155 -11.23 -2.71 9.35
C GLN A 155 -12.66 -2.31 9.75
N LEU A 156 -13.66 -3.14 9.43
CA LEU A 156 -15.06 -2.87 9.70
C LEU A 156 -15.53 -3.67 10.93
N PHE A 157 -15.61 -3.03 12.10
CA PHE A 157 -15.92 -3.66 13.37
C PHE A 157 -17.24 -4.46 13.37
N PHE A 158 -18.24 -4.02 12.60
CA PHE A 158 -19.53 -4.69 12.50
C PHE A 158 -19.49 -5.97 11.64
N LEU A 159 -18.40 -6.22 10.91
CA LEU A 159 -18.19 -7.44 10.13
C LEU A 159 -17.37 -8.52 10.87
N GLN A 160 -16.97 -8.29 12.11
CA GLN A 160 -16.10 -9.21 12.87
C GLN A 160 -16.74 -10.56 13.24
N PRO A 161 -18.10 -10.72 13.39
CA PRO A 161 -18.69 -12.05 13.60
C PRO A 161 -18.32 -13.01 12.45
N LYS A 162 -17.70 -14.14 12.75
CA LYS A 162 -17.13 -15.11 11.78
C LYS A 162 -18.04 -15.44 10.58
N PRO A 163 -19.36 -15.76 10.75
CA PRO A 163 -20.21 -16.07 9.61
C PRO A 163 -20.46 -14.85 8.71
N LEU A 164 -20.60 -13.66 9.31
CA LEU A 164 -20.81 -12.41 8.59
C LEU A 164 -19.54 -12.01 7.82
N LYS A 165 -18.38 -12.10 8.43
CA LYS A 165 -17.07 -11.84 7.80
C LYS A 165 -16.88 -12.76 6.59
N LYS A 166 -17.15 -14.08 6.73
CA LYS A 166 -17.03 -15.04 5.62
C LYS A 166 -17.95 -14.71 4.45
N LEU A 167 -19.20 -14.34 4.72
CA LEU A 167 -20.16 -13.93 3.70
C LEU A 167 -19.73 -12.63 3.01
N SER A 168 -19.30 -11.63 3.79
CA SER A 168 -18.84 -10.35 3.26
C SER A 168 -17.58 -10.52 2.40
N ASN A 169 -16.62 -11.34 2.82
CA ASN A 169 -15.44 -11.66 2.01
C ASN A 169 -15.81 -12.33 0.69
N ALA A 170 -16.78 -13.24 0.69
CA ALA A 170 -17.22 -13.89 -0.56
C ALA A 170 -17.88 -12.89 -1.52
N ILE A 171 -18.69 -11.96 -1.00
CA ILE A 171 -19.33 -10.90 -1.79
C ILE A 171 -18.28 -9.93 -2.34
N LEU A 172 -17.35 -9.46 -1.50
CA LEU A 172 -16.26 -8.57 -1.90
C LEU A 172 -15.36 -9.23 -2.94
N LYS A 173 -15.02 -10.50 -2.76
CA LYS A 173 -14.24 -11.26 -3.74
C LYS A 173 -14.94 -11.33 -5.10
N ALA A 174 -16.25 -11.64 -5.12
CA ALA A 174 -17.03 -11.68 -6.35
C ALA A 174 -17.09 -10.30 -7.03
N HIS A 175 -17.22 -9.25 -6.22
CA HIS A 175 -17.23 -7.87 -6.67
C HIS A 175 -15.89 -7.47 -7.30
N MET A 176 -14.77 -7.65 -6.59
CA MET A 176 -13.41 -7.38 -7.10
C MET A 176 -13.13 -8.16 -8.39
N MET A 177 -13.50 -9.45 -8.44
CA MET A 177 -13.39 -10.24 -9.66
C MET A 177 -14.21 -9.68 -10.82
N SER A 178 -15.36 -9.08 -10.55
CA SER A 178 -16.19 -8.46 -11.59
C SER A 178 -15.46 -7.32 -12.29
N PHE A 179 -14.72 -6.50 -11.58
CA PHE A 179 -13.90 -5.43 -12.19
C PHE A 179 -12.81 -6.00 -13.08
N LEU A 180 -12.02 -6.93 -12.56
CA LEU A 180 -10.97 -7.56 -13.34
C LEU A 180 -11.50 -8.25 -14.61
N LYS A 181 -12.66 -8.90 -14.54
CA LYS A 181 -13.28 -9.59 -15.69
C LYS A 181 -13.83 -8.66 -16.77
N ASN A 182 -14.18 -7.45 -16.44
CA ASN A 182 -14.76 -6.49 -17.36
C ASN A 182 -13.71 -5.52 -17.93
N SER A 183 -12.43 -5.79 -17.71
CA SER A 183 -11.29 -5.07 -18.31
C SER A 183 -10.75 -5.80 -19.51
N GLU A 184 -10.04 -5.11 -20.39
CA GLU A 184 -9.27 -5.70 -21.48
C GLU A 184 -7.98 -6.34 -20.95
N TYR A 185 -7.40 -5.78 -19.89
CA TYR A 185 -6.22 -6.30 -19.20
C TYR A 185 -6.33 -6.09 -17.69
N ALA A 186 -5.83 -7.03 -16.91
CA ALA A 186 -5.80 -6.92 -15.45
C ALA A 186 -4.39 -7.17 -14.90
N THR A 187 -4.04 -6.49 -13.82
CA THR A 187 -2.80 -6.72 -13.09
C THR A 187 -3.07 -6.90 -11.61
N MET A 188 -2.16 -7.59 -10.93
CA MET A 188 -2.09 -7.66 -9.47
C MET A 188 -0.63 -7.58 -9.06
N PRO A 189 -0.30 -7.10 -7.83
CA PRO A 189 1.08 -6.83 -7.47
C PRO A 189 1.97 -8.06 -7.33
N THR A 190 1.38 -9.27 -7.15
CA THR A 190 2.09 -10.53 -6.91
C THR A 190 1.36 -11.74 -7.50
N GLU A 191 2.08 -12.84 -7.74
CA GLU A 191 1.49 -14.12 -8.17
C GLU A 191 0.59 -14.72 -7.09
N ILE A 192 0.92 -14.53 -5.82
CA ILE A 192 0.10 -14.98 -4.69
C ILE A 192 -1.25 -14.24 -4.72
N ALA A 193 -1.23 -12.92 -4.92
CA ALA A 193 -2.46 -12.13 -5.03
C ALA A 193 -3.35 -12.61 -6.19
N ILE A 194 -2.77 -12.95 -7.33
CA ILE A 194 -3.50 -13.58 -8.44
C ILE A 194 -4.10 -14.92 -8.01
N GLY A 195 -3.29 -15.79 -7.36
CA GLY A 195 -3.73 -17.13 -6.93
C GLY A 195 -4.89 -17.09 -5.94
N ASP A 196 -4.95 -16.07 -5.09
CA ASP A 196 -6.00 -15.91 -4.08
C ASP A 196 -7.30 -15.36 -4.66
N LEU A 197 -7.21 -14.44 -5.61
CA LEU A 197 -8.38 -13.77 -6.17
C LEU A 197 -8.90 -14.46 -7.43
N VAL A 198 -8.03 -14.83 -8.35
CA VAL A 198 -8.41 -15.39 -9.65
C VAL A 198 -8.55 -16.92 -9.56
N PRO A 199 -9.68 -17.51 -10.00
CA PRO A 199 -9.86 -18.96 -9.97
C PRO A 199 -8.78 -19.70 -10.76
N LYS A 200 -8.27 -20.81 -10.22
CA LYS A 200 -7.31 -21.69 -10.93
C LYS A 200 -7.87 -22.22 -12.26
N ASN A 201 -9.17 -22.49 -12.32
CA ASN A 201 -9.86 -22.80 -13.56
C ASN A 201 -10.28 -21.52 -14.28
N ARG A 202 -9.43 -21.05 -15.20
CA ARG A 202 -9.65 -19.83 -15.98
C ARG A 202 -10.73 -19.92 -17.05
N LYS A 203 -11.52 -21.00 -17.12
CA LYS A 203 -12.58 -21.17 -18.14
C LYS A 203 -13.52 -19.96 -18.26
N TYR A 204 -13.78 -19.29 -17.13
CA TYR A 204 -14.67 -18.12 -17.05
C TYR A 204 -13.93 -16.81 -16.80
N PHE A 205 -12.61 -16.83 -16.87
CA PHE A 205 -11.76 -15.65 -16.70
C PHE A 205 -10.84 -15.53 -17.92
N LYS A 206 -11.34 -14.85 -18.97
CA LYS A 206 -10.66 -14.77 -20.28
C LYS A 206 -9.71 -13.58 -20.38
N VAL A 207 -9.74 -12.68 -19.43
CA VAL A 207 -8.90 -11.48 -19.40
C VAL A 207 -7.45 -11.86 -19.14
N PRO A 208 -6.47 -11.33 -19.89
CA PRO A 208 -5.06 -11.44 -19.53
C PRO A 208 -4.84 -10.89 -18.11
N VAL A 209 -4.17 -11.67 -17.26
CA VAL A 209 -3.81 -11.26 -15.89
C VAL A 209 -2.33 -11.49 -15.68
N GLU A 210 -1.65 -10.46 -15.21
CA GLU A 210 -0.21 -10.47 -14.96
C GLU A 210 0.12 -10.01 -13.54
N ALA A 211 1.12 -10.66 -12.91
CA ALA A 211 1.71 -10.17 -11.68
C ALA A 211 2.70 -9.05 -12.03
N LEU A 212 2.35 -7.83 -11.67
CA LEU A 212 3.18 -6.66 -11.92
C LEU A 212 3.37 -5.87 -10.64
N SER A 213 4.61 -5.80 -10.18
CA SER A 213 4.96 -5.03 -8.99
C SER A 213 4.50 -3.58 -9.08
N ASN A 214 4.01 -3.02 -7.98
CA ASN A 214 3.73 -1.59 -7.87
C ASN A 214 4.98 -0.71 -8.07
N GLY A 215 6.16 -1.31 -7.91
CA GLY A 215 7.43 -0.60 -8.08
C GLY A 215 7.78 0.36 -6.93
N VAL A 216 9.07 0.55 -6.76
CA VAL A 216 9.66 1.53 -5.82
C VAL A 216 10.70 2.34 -6.57
N ASP A 217 10.75 3.64 -6.30
CA ASP A 217 11.76 4.53 -6.90
C ASP A 217 13.16 4.26 -6.30
N LEU A 218 13.94 3.43 -6.99
CA LEU A 218 15.31 3.08 -6.59
C LEU A 218 16.29 4.27 -6.66
N SER A 219 15.91 5.40 -7.22
CA SER A 219 16.72 6.61 -7.15
C SER A 219 16.66 7.25 -5.78
N GLN A 220 15.53 7.12 -5.09
CA GLN A 220 15.29 7.65 -3.74
C GLN A 220 15.62 6.60 -2.67
N PHE A 221 15.09 5.38 -2.80
CA PHE A 221 15.37 4.26 -1.91
C PHE A 221 16.65 3.54 -2.37
N LYS A 222 17.78 3.89 -1.77
CA LYS A 222 19.09 3.31 -2.05
C LYS A 222 19.99 3.42 -0.83
N PRO A 223 21.02 2.58 -0.70
CA PRO A 223 22.00 2.68 0.36
C PRO A 223 22.67 4.06 0.37
N ALA A 224 22.77 4.66 1.53
CA ALA A 224 23.56 5.85 1.77
C ALA A 224 23.95 5.91 3.26
N LYS A 225 24.87 6.80 3.62
CA LYS A 225 25.18 7.05 5.02
C LYS A 225 23.96 7.61 5.76
N ALA A 226 23.82 7.21 7.03
CA ALA A 226 22.86 7.80 7.94
C ALA A 226 23.05 9.32 8.01
N SER A 227 21.94 10.06 8.03
CA SER A 227 21.98 11.52 8.08
C SER A 227 22.05 11.97 9.53
N ALA A 228 23.15 12.63 9.93
CA ALA A 228 23.31 13.21 11.26
C ALA A 228 22.19 14.23 11.58
N GLU A 229 21.71 14.97 10.58
CA GLU A 229 20.59 15.89 10.72
C GLU A 229 19.30 15.15 11.13
N ILE A 230 19.01 14.02 10.48
CA ILE A 230 17.83 13.21 10.77
C ILE A 230 17.95 12.53 12.14
N LEU A 231 19.14 11.98 12.49
CA LEU A 231 19.38 11.44 13.83
C LEU A 231 19.06 12.47 14.91
N LYS A 232 19.59 13.68 14.74
CA LYS A 232 19.34 14.80 15.67
C LYS A 232 17.86 15.22 15.70
N LYS A 233 17.22 15.35 14.54
CA LYS A 233 15.83 15.78 14.43
C LYS A 233 14.88 14.83 15.17
N TYR A 234 15.09 13.52 15.03
CA TYR A 234 14.24 12.49 15.64
C TYR A 234 14.81 11.95 16.97
N GLN A 235 15.86 12.56 17.51
CA GLN A 235 16.48 12.17 18.78
C GLN A 235 16.87 10.69 18.83
N LEU A 236 17.37 10.16 17.71
CA LEU A 236 17.87 8.80 17.59
C LEU A 236 19.34 8.77 17.97
N ASP A 237 19.71 7.78 18.80
CA ASP A 237 21.11 7.58 19.19
C ASP A 237 21.91 6.96 18.04
N ASP A 238 22.97 7.65 17.56
CA ASP A 238 23.81 7.15 16.46
C ASP A 238 24.74 5.99 16.88
N GLY A 239 24.93 5.80 18.17
CA GLY A 239 25.68 4.68 18.74
C GLY A 239 24.90 3.37 18.83
N LYS A 240 23.56 3.41 18.78
CA LYS A 240 22.72 2.24 18.86
C LYS A 240 22.37 1.65 17.50
N ASP A 241 22.31 0.33 17.40
CA ASP A 241 21.77 -0.38 16.23
C ASP A 241 20.24 -0.25 16.20
N LYS A 242 19.65 0.03 15.02
CA LYS A 242 18.23 0.30 14.87
C LYS A 242 17.51 -0.83 14.18
N ILE A 243 16.47 -1.35 14.84
CA ILE A 243 15.47 -2.23 14.23
C ILE A 243 14.32 -1.33 13.78
N MET A 244 13.99 -1.37 12.49
CA MET A 244 13.02 -0.47 11.88
C MET A 244 11.70 -1.18 11.65
N TYR A 245 10.60 -0.55 12.05
CA TYR A 245 9.28 -0.78 11.50
C TYR A 245 8.80 0.50 10.82
N ILE A 246 8.31 0.40 9.60
CA ILE A 246 7.77 1.53 8.83
C ILE A 246 6.48 1.09 8.17
N GLY A 247 5.40 1.84 8.40
CA GLY A 247 4.09 1.52 7.85
C GLY A 247 2.95 2.04 8.71
N ARG A 248 1.71 1.69 8.36
CA ARG A 248 0.54 2.00 9.21
C ARG A 248 0.66 1.28 10.55
N VAL A 249 0.31 1.97 11.62
CA VAL A 249 0.36 1.42 12.98
C VAL A 249 -1.05 0.98 13.38
N ASP A 250 -1.49 -0.12 12.77
CA ASP A 250 -2.82 -0.69 13.01
C ASP A 250 -2.70 -2.15 13.52
N PRO A 251 -3.70 -2.67 14.23
CA PRO A 251 -3.65 -4.02 14.82
C PRO A 251 -3.35 -5.15 13.82
N GLU A 252 -3.83 -5.01 12.57
CA GLU A 252 -3.59 -5.98 11.49
C GLU A 252 -2.11 -6.13 11.09
N LYS A 253 -1.27 -5.17 11.51
CA LYS A 253 0.19 -5.20 11.24
C LYS A 253 0.98 -5.94 12.31
N SER A 254 0.32 -6.41 13.37
CA SER A 254 0.91 -7.24 14.43
C SER A 254 2.25 -6.71 14.96
N ILE A 255 2.33 -5.37 15.15
CA ILE A 255 3.56 -4.69 15.59
C ILE A 255 3.89 -5.07 17.03
N ASP A 256 2.88 -5.42 17.84
CA ASP A 256 3.05 -5.90 19.20
C ASP A 256 3.94 -7.15 19.28
N VAL A 257 3.91 -8.02 18.26
CA VAL A 257 4.82 -9.18 18.17
C VAL A 257 6.27 -8.72 18.05
N VAL A 258 6.54 -7.69 17.24
CA VAL A 258 7.88 -7.10 17.10
C VAL A 258 8.32 -6.41 18.38
N VAL A 259 7.44 -5.66 19.05
CA VAL A 259 7.73 -5.00 20.35
C VAL A 259 8.05 -6.02 21.44
N LYS A 260 7.25 -7.09 21.58
CA LYS A 260 7.49 -8.18 22.51
C LYS A 260 8.81 -8.91 22.23
N ALA A 261 9.08 -9.21 20.97
CA ALA A 261 10.32 -9.85 20.55
C ALA A 261 11.54 -8.94 20.83
N PHE A 262 11.40 -7.64 20.66
CA PHE A 262 12.43 -6.66 21.03
C PHE A 262 12.68 -6.61 22.52
N ALA A 263 11.65 -6.68 23.36
CA ALA A 263 11.82 -6.76 24.82
C ALA A 263 12.61 -8.00 25.23
N LEU A 264 12.31 -9.16 24.64
CA LEU A 264 13.08 -10.39 24.89
C LEU A 264 14.53 -10.26 24.39
N LEU A 265 14.77 -9.56 23.27
CA LEU A 265 16.10 -9.30 22.75
C LEU A 265 16.96 -8.47 23.73
N LEU A 266 16.35 -7.45 24.35
CA LEU A 266 17.01 -6.64 25.39
C LEU A 266 17.30 -7.47 26.66
N ALA A 267 16.36 -8.35 27.05
CA ALA A 267 16.53 -9.25 28.18
C ALA A 267 17.67 -10.28 27.95
N ASP A 268 17.91 -10.69 26.71
CA ASP A 268 19.07 -11.51 26.30
C ASP A 268 20.41 -10.72 26.31
N GLY A 269 20.41 -9.47 26.75
CA GLY A 269 21.61 -8.63 26.87
C GLY A 269 22.01 -7.87 25.59
N ILE A 270 21.16 -7.87 24.55
CA ILE A 270 21.40 -7.07 23.32
C ILE A 270 20.91 -5.64 23.54
N SER A 271 21.52 -4.93 24.50
CA SER A 271 21.06 -3.61 24.98
C SER A 271 21.49 -2.43 24.09
N ASN A 272 22.49 -2.62 23.19
CA ASN A 272 22.93 -1.55 22.30
C ASN A 272 22.05 -1.45 21.05
N THR A 273 20.71 -1.51 21.25
CA THR A 273 19.72 -1.47 20.17
C THR A 273 18.54 -0.56 20.54
N GLU A 274 17.86 -0.04 19.55
CA GLU A 274 16.58 0.64 19.68
C GLU A 274 15.59 0.16 18.60
N LEU A 275 14.31 0.10 18.94
CA LEU A 275 13.23 -0.16 17.99
C LEU A 275 12.62 1.16 17.55
N VAL A 276 12.68 1.44 16.25
CA VAL A 276 12.17 2.68 15.65
C VAL A 276 10.89 2.36 14.86
N ILE A 277 9.76 2.89 15.32
CA ILE A 277 8.44 2.74 14.71
C ILE A 277 8.08 4.03 14.00
N VAL A 278 7.96 3.95 12.66
CA VAL A 278 7.64 5.08 11.79
C VAL A 278 6.28 4.85 11.15
N GLY A 279 5.37 5.77 11.38
CA GLY A 279 4.00 5.71 10.92
C GLY A 279 3.02 6.18 11.96
N ASP A 280 1.76 6.17 11.60
CA ASP A 280 0.65 6.50 12.49
C ASP A 280 -0.49 5.50 12.29
N GLY A 281 -1.38 5.41 13.27
CA GLY A 281 -2.52 4.52 13.26
C GLY A 281 -3.18 4.38 14.61
N ILE A 282 -4.26 3.62 14.65
CA ILE A 282 -5.09 3.47 15.86
C ILE A 282 -4.39 2.69 16.98
N ASP A 283 -3.33 1.96 16.66
CA ASP A 283 -2.63 1.08 17.61
C ASP A 283 -1.46 1.75 18.35
N VAL A 284 -1.12 3.00 17.99
CA VAL A 284 0.01 3.73 18.60
C VAL A 284 -0.10 3.81 20.12
N ALA A 285 -1.28 4.13 20.65
CA ALA A 285 -1.49 4.28 22.09
C ALA A 285 -1.25 2.94 22.81
N ARG A 286 -1.87 1.85 22.30
CA ARG A 286 -1.72 0.50 22.87
C ARG A 286 -0.27 0.01 22.83
N LEU A 287 0.45 0.29 21.74
CA LEU A 287 1.86 -0.12 21.63
C LEU A 287 2.78 0.67 22.56
N LYS A 288 2.47 1.93 22.86
CA LYS A 288 3.18 2.72 23.87
C LYS A 288 2.95 2.16 25.28
N GLU A 289 1.69 1.85 25.62
CA GLU A 289 1.33 1.17 26.87
C GLU A 289 2.05 -0.19 27.00
N LEU A 290 2.07 -0.98 25.92
CA LEU A 290 2.80 -2.25 25.89
C LEU A 290 4.31 -2.06 26.13
N ALA A 291 4.93 -1.04 25.55
CA ALA A 291 6.35 -0.76 25.78
C ALA A 291 6.63 -0.34 27.23
N GLU A 292 5.69 0.39 27.86
CA GLU A 292 5.76 0.75 29.28
C GLU A 292 5.59 -0.48 30.18
N GLU A 293 4.60 -1.33 29.92
CA GLU A 293 4.38 -2.59 30.66
C GLU A 293 5.61 -3.52 30.60
N LEU A 294 6.31 -3.54 29.45
CA LEU A 294 7.52 -4.34 29.24
C LEU A 294 8.79 -3.65 29.78
N GLY A 295 8.71 -2.42 30.25
CA GLY A 295 9.84 -1.66 30.80
C GLY A 295 10.88 -1.25 29.75
N ILE A 296 10.48 -1.03 28.48
CA ILE A 296 11.36 -0.71 27.34
C ILE A 296 11.01 0.59 26.64
N SER A 297 10.27 1.49 27.31
CA SER A 297 9.81 2.77 26.71
C SER A 297 10.96 3.63 26.20
N ASP A 298 12.11 3.60 26.85
CA ASP A 298 13.28 4.39 26.47
C ASP A 298 13.95 3.88 25.19
N GLU A 299 13.82 2.59 24.88
CA GLU A 299 14.40 1.92 23.72
C GLU A 299 13.47 1.86 22.51
N VAL A 300 12.16 2.17 22.68
CA VAL A 300 11.17 2.21 21.59
C VAL A 300 10.88 3.64 21.18
N LYS A 301 11.18 4.00 19.94
CA LYS A 301 11.00 5.35 19.40
C LYS A 301 9.83 5.40 18.43
N PHE A 302 8.78 6.12 18.78
CA PHE A 302 7.62 6.37 17.90
C PHE A 302 7.81 7.72 17.20
N LEU A 303 8.13 7.71 15.90
CA LEU A 303 8.44 8.93 15.15
C LEU A 303 7.22 9.57 14.49
N GLY A 304 6.07 8.90 14.55
CA GLY A 304 4.89 9.36 13.81
C GLY A 304 5.05 9.22 12.30
N LYS A 305 4.15 9.87 11.56
CA LYS A 305 4.12 9.84 10.10
C LYS A 305 5.24 10.70 9.52
N ILE A 306 6.07 10.12 8.66
CA ILE A 306 7.14 10.79 7.94
C ILE A 306 6.90 10.64 6.44
N MET A 307 7.02 11.77 5.71
CA MET A 307 6.78 11.82 4.27
C MET A 307 8.10 11.82 3.48
N MET A 308 8.01 11.54 2.17
CA MET A 308 9.13 11.72 1.25
C MET A 308 9.54 13.21 1.16
N PRO A 309 10.81 13.54 0.93
CA PRO A 309 11.95 12.62 0.74
C PRO A 309 12.61 12.15 2.04
N GLU A 310 12.12 12.56 3.18
CA GLU A 310 12.74 12.27 4.48
C GLU A 310 12.62 10.79 4.87
N LEU A 311 11.50 10.16 4.49
CA LEU A 311 11.25 8.73 4.75
C LEU A 311 12.39 7.84 4.22
N ALA A 312 12.87 8.10 3.01
CA ALA A 312 14.00 7.35 2.43
C ALA A 312 15.29 7.50 3.24
N LYS A 313 15.49 8.65 3.92
CA LYS A 313 16.65 8.86 4.81
C LYS A 313 16.51 8.08 6.12
N ILE A 314 15.28 7.90 6.61
CA ILE A 314 14.97 7.12 7.82
C ILE A 314 15.32 5.63 7.60
N TYR A 315 14.94 5.02 6.49
CA TYR A 315 15.31 3.63 6.19
C TYR A 315 16.80 3.38 6.30
N ARG A 316 17.65 4.34 5.85
CA ARG A 316 19.10 4.24 5.85
C ARG A 316 19.74 4.19 7.23
N MET A 317 18.99 4.43 8.29
CA MET A 317 19.47 4.35 9.67
C MET A 317 19.36 2.96 10.25
N GLY A 318 18.52 2.10 9.64
CA GLY A 318 18.26 0.76 10.13
C GLY A 318 19.43 -0.20 9.93
N LYS A 319 19.50 -1.20 10.80
CA LYS A 319 20.30 -2.42 10.62
C LYS A 319 19.46 -3.57 10.12
N ILE A 320 18.18 -3.59 10.51
CA ILE A 320 17.19 -4.61 10.18
C ILE A 320 15.85 -3.89 9.97
N PHE A 321 15.06 -4.39 9.05
CA PHE A 321 13.63 -4.06 8.95
C PHE A 321 12.81 -5.24 9.49
N ALA A 322 11.88 -5.00 10.40
CA ALA A 322 11.04 -6.03 11.02
C ALA A 322 9.56 -5.72 10.90
N THR A 323 8.74 -6.69 10.49
CA THR A 323 7.28 -6.54 10.40
C THR A 323 6.54 -7.82 10.76
N GLY A 324 5.49 -7.70 11.57
CA GLY A 324 4.58 -8.77 11.94
C GLY A 324 3.38 -8.92 11.01
N SER A 325 3.28 -8.13 9.92
CA SER A 325 2.11 -8.09 9.04
C SER A 325 1.85 -9.41 8.34
N GLU A 326 0.61 -9.91 8.44
CA GLU A 326 0.16 -11.16 7.82
C GLU A 326 -0.65 -10.93 6.53
N THR A 327 -1.04 -9.70 6.24
CA THR A 327 -2.04 -9.36 5.21
C THR A 327 -1.47 -8.52 4.07
N GLU A 328 -0.19 -8.66 3.75
CA GLU A 328 0.41 -7.91 2.65
C GLU A 328 0.03 -8.50 1.29
N THR A 329 -0.50 -7.66 0.40
CA THR A 329 -0.71 -8.01 -1.02
C THR A 329 0.57 -7.91 -1.83
N GLN A 330 1.51 -7.07 -1.38
CA GLN A 330 2.87 -6.99 -1.89
C GLN A 330 3.87 -6.63 -0.78
N GLY A 331 3.54 -5.66 0.09
CA GLY A 331 4.46 -5.15 1.10
C GLY A 331 5.46 -4.14 0.53
N ILE A 332 4.98 -3.02 0.00
CA ILE A 332 5.82 -1.95 -0.58
C ILE A 332 6.94 -1.53 0.39
N VAL A 333 6.63 -1.44 1.68
CA VAL A 333 7.60 -1.08 2.73
C VAL A 333 8.77 -2.10 2.84
N LEU A 334 8.52 -3.38 2.54
CA LEU A 334 9.57 -4.41 2.47
C LEU A 334 10.48 -4.18 1.27
N ILE A 335 9.92 -3.75 0.13
CA ILE A 335 10.70 -3.41 -1.07
C ILE A 335 11.55 -2.16 -0.82
N GLU A 336 10.97 -1.14 -0.18
CA GLU A 336 11.67 0.10 0.22
C GLU A 336 12.85 -0.21 1.17
N ALA A 337 12.61 -1.06 2.17
CA ALA A 337 13.64 -1.56 3.08
C ALA A 337 14.74 -2.33 2.31
N ALA A 338 14.35 -3.25 1.45
CA ALA A 338 15.28 -4.03 0.63
C ALA A 338 16.09 -3.12 -0.33
N ALA A 339 15.46 -2.10 -0.92
CA ALA A 339 16.11 -1.13 -1.80
C ALA A 339 17.13 -0.25 -1.07
N THR A 340 16.96 -0.04 0.24
CA THR A 340 17.97 0.64 1.07
C THR A 340 19.03 -0.31 1.62
N GLY A 341 18.95 -1.60 1.29
CA GLY A 341 19.90 -2.62 1.69
C GLY A 341 19.67 -3.18 3.10
N LEU A 342 18.47 -3.07 3.65
CA LEU A 342 18.15 -3.66 4.95
C LEU A 342 17.88 -5.17 4.82
N PRO A 343 18.50 -6.01 5.67
CA PRO A 343 18.00 -7.35 5.94
C PRO A 343 16.58 -7.32 6.50
N LEU A 344 15.77 -8.31 6.17
CA LEU A 344 14.37 -8.37 6.53
C LEU A 344 14.11 -9.44 7.61
N VAL A 345 13.24 -9.14 8.56
CA VAL A 345 12.60 -10.13 9.46
C VAL A 345 11.10 -9.95 9.33
N ALA A 346 10.42 -10.97 8.85
CA ALA A 346 9.01 -10.86 8.51
C ALA A 346 8.24 -12.16 8.75
N VAL A 347 6.91 -12.06 8.78
CA VAL A 347 6.04 -13.23 8.92
C VAL A 347 5.93 -13.98 7.60
N ASN A 348 5.93 -15.31 7.67
CA ASN A 348 5.68 -16.17 6.51
C ASN A 348 4.16 -16.21 6.19
N ALA A 349 3.64 -15.13 5.64
CA ALA A 349 2.22 -15.00 5.30
C ALA A 349 2.01 -14.12 4.06
N GLY A 350 0.92 -14.37 3.34
CA GLY A 350 0.57 -13.60 2.14
C GLY A 350 1.72 -13.49 1.14
N ALA A 351 1.87 -12.34 0.54
CA ALA A 351 2.92 -12.06 -0.46
C ALA A 351 4.29 -11.69 0.15
N VAL A 352 4.42 -11.69 1.48
CA VAL A 352 5.68 -11.32 2.16
C VAL A 352 6.86 -12.17 1.69
N GLY A 353 6.63 -13.48 1.45
CA GLY A 353 7.64 -14.43 0.99
C GLY A 353 8.20 -14.16 -0.42
N GLU A 354 7.54 -13.33 -1.23
CA GLU A 354 8.07 -12.91 -2.53
C GLU A 354 9.19 -11.87 -2.40
N ILE A 355 9.19 -11.11 -1.30
CA ILE A 355 10.16 -10.04 -1.04
C ILE A 355 11.17 -10.46 0.03
N CYS A 356 10.73 -11.03 1.15
CA CYS A 356 11.58 -11.61 2.17
C CYS A 356 11.79 -13.10 1.90
N VAL A 357 12.91 -13.45 1.28
CA VAL A 357 13.26 -14.84 0.97
C VAL A 357 14.09 -15.41 2.11
N ASN A 358 13.54 -16.41 2.81
CA ASN A 358 14.16 -17.00 3.99
C ASN A 358 15.60 -17.51 3.74
N GLY A 359 16.55 -17.12 4.59
CA GLY A 359 17.97 -17.47 4.48
C GLY A 359 18.73 -16.80 3.31
N PHE A 360 18.04 -16.00 2.49
CA PHE A 360 18.63 -15.29 1.35
C PHE A 360 18.85 -13.80 1.67
N ASN A 361 17.78 -13.03 1.89
CA ASN A 361 17.85 -11.60 2.24
C ASN A 361 17.20 -11.28 3.59
N GLY A 362 16.74 -12.28 4.32
CA GLY A 362 16.11 -12.14 5.62
C GLY A 362 15.70 -13.47 6.22
N GLU A 363 14.93 -13.40 7.30
CA GLU A 363 14.36 -14.54 8.00
C GLU A 363 12.83 -14.42 7.97
N LEU A 364 12.17 -15.52 7.59
CA LEU A 364 10.72 -15.66 7.70
C LEU A 364 10.39 -16.46 8.96
N VAL A 365 9.45 -15.94 9.74
CA VAL A 365 9.00 -16.56 10.99
C VAL A 365 7.52 -16.87 10.94
N GLU A 366 7.06 -17.77 11.79
CA GLU A 366 5.64 -18.07 11.93
C GLU A 366 4.89 -16.89 12.57
N ALA A 367 3.66 -16.65 12.12
CA ALA A 367 2.80 -15.58 12.63
C ALA A 367 2.62 -15.67 14.15
N GLY A 368 2.75 -14.56 14.84
CA GLY A 368 2.60 -14.47 16.29
C GLY A 368 3.73 -15.11 17.11
N ASN A 369 4.73 -15.72 16.50
CA ASN A 369 5.83 -16.38 17.21
C ASN A 369 6.90 -15.37 17.65
N VAL A 370 6.68 -14.78 18.83
CA VAL A 370 7.56 -13.75 19.42
C VAL A 370 9.00 -14.26 19.61
N GLU A 371 9.18 -15.52 20.04
CA GLU A 371 10.50 -16.10 20.28
C GLU A 371 11.27 -16.27 18.96
N ALA A 372 10.62 -16.76 17.89
CA ALA A 372 11.24 -16.87 16.58
C ALA A 372 11.63 -15.50 16.00
N PHE A 373 10.80 -14.46 16.22
CA PHE A 373 11.14 -13.08 15.86
C PHE A 373 12.41 -12.60 16.57
N LYS A 374 12.49 -12.81 17.89
CA LYS A 374 13.65 -12.47 18.71
C LYS A 374 14.91 -13.16 18.16
N GLU A 375 14.86 -14.47 17.94
CA GLU A 375 16.02 -15.22 17.45
C GLU A 375 16.45 -14.77 16.04
N ALA A 376 15.50 -14.47 15.14
CA ALA A 376 15.78 -13.95 13.81
C ALA A 376 16.48 -12.58 13.86
N MET A 377 15.98 -11.64 14.68
CA MET A 377 16.62 -10.34 14.90
C MET A 377 18.01 -10.49 15.50
N LYS A 378 18.16 -11.30 16.57
CA LYS A 378 19.42 -11.58 17.27
C LYS A 378 20.47 -12.13 16.31
N LYS A 379 20.11 -13.14 15.50
CA LYS A 379 20.98 -13.76 14.49
C LYS A 379 21.58 -12.73 13.53
N ILE A 380 20.72 -11.86 12.97
CA ILE A 380 21.18 -10.84 12.02
C ILE A 380 21.99 -9.73 12.69
N LEU A 381 21.64 -9.31 13.90
CA LEU A 381 22.38 -8.28 14.64
C LEU A 381 23.79 -8.73 15.02
N LEU A 382 23.95 -9.96 15.48
CA LEU A 382 25.21 -10.47 15.99
C LEU A 382 26.15 -10.97 14.87
N ASP A 383 25.61 -11.47 13.75
CA ASP A 383 26.43 -11.95 12.64
C ASP A 383 26.57 -10.87 11.54
N LYS A 384 27.70 -10.13 11.60
CA LYS A 384 28.02 -9.11 10.61
C LYS A 384 28.12 -9.65 9.19
N LYS A 385 28.68 -10.85 8.99
CA LYS A 385 28.85 -11.46 7.65
C LYS A 385 27.48 -11.83 7.06
N LEU A 386 26.60 -12.41 7.88
CA LEU A 386 25.23 -12.71 7.49
C LEU A 386 24.47 -11.45 7.13
N ARG A 387 24.58 -10.40 7.95
CA ARG A 387 23.93 -9.11 7.71
C ARG A 387 24.38 -8.48 6.38
N GLU A 388 25.69 -8.49 6.10
CA GLU A 388 26.23 -7.99 4.83
C GLU A 388 25.76 -8.84 3.63
N LYS A 389 25.69 -10.16 3.78
CA LYS A 389 25.10 -11.06 2.77
C LYS A 389 23.64 -10.71 2.50
N TYR A 390 22.82 -10.59 3.55
CA TYR A 390 21.41 -10.30 3.41
C TYR A 390 21.17 -8.91 2.83
N SER A 391 21.98 -7.92 3.24
CA SER A 391 21.94 -6.57 2.67
C SER A 391 22.16 -6.58 1.16
N LYS A 392 23.21 -7.26 0.68
CA LYS A 392 23.49 -7.41 -0.76
C LYS A 392 22.33 -8.08 -1.50
N ASN A 393 21.77 -9.12 -0.91
CA ASN A 393 20.68 -9.89 -1.52
C ASN A 393 19.35 -9.09 -1.52
N SER A 394 19.11 -8.26 -0.50
CA SER A 394 17.97 -7.32 -0.47
C SER A 394 18.03 -6.35 -1.65
N LEU A 395 19.23 -5.80 -1.94
CA LEU A 395 19.43 -4.95 -3.12
C LEU A 395 19.21 -5.70 -4.44
N GLU A 396 19.49 -6.99 -4.49
CA GLU A 396 19.22 -7.82 -5.67
C GLU A 396 17.73 -8.01 -5.88
N ILE A 397 17.00 -8.36 -4.81
CA ILE A 397 15.52 -8.49 -4.86
C ILE A 397 14.87 -7.18 -5.30
N SER A 398 15.27 -6.05 -4.71
CA SER A 398 14.65 -4.76 -4.99
C SER A 398 14.75 -4.32 -6.45
N LYS A 399 15.78 -4.75 -7.20
CA LYS A 399 15.93 -4.42 -8.63
C LYS A 399 14.77 -4.91 -9.49
N LYS A 400 14.14 -6.03 -9.11
CA LYS A 400 12.95 -6.56 -9.80
C LYS A 400 11.71 -5.68 -9.63
N HIS A 401 11.75 -4.79 -8.64
CA HIS A 401 10.67 -3.90 -8.25
C HIS A 401 10.99 -2.42 -8.55
N ASP A 402 11.86 -2.16 -9.53
CA ASP A 402 12.15 -0.80 -9.98
C ASP A 402 10.91 -0.19 -10.64
N LEU A 403 10.46 0.96 -10.12
CA LEU A 403 9.31 1.69 -10.64
C LEU A 403 9.38 1.95 -12.15
N ARG A 404 10.59 2.16 -12.68
CA ARG A 404 10.79 2.38 -14.12
C ARG A 404 10.39 1.17 -14.96
N HIS A 405 10.62 -0.05 -14.47
CA HIS A 405 10.16 -1.28 -15.14
C HIS A 405 8.64 -1.39 -15.08
N THR A 406 8.05 -1.07 -13.94
CA THR A 406 6.60 -1.05 -13.76
C THR A 406 5.93 -0.06 -14.71
N LEU A 407 6.45 1.17 -14.81
CA LEU A 407 5.93 2.20 -15.70
C LEU A 407 5.98 1.75 -17.17
N LYS A 408 7.15 1.29 -17.63
CA LYS A 408 7.31 0.80 -19.00
C LYS A 408 6.35 -0.36 -19.30
N ARG A 409 6.17 -1.29 -18.36
CA ARG A 409 5.23 -2.41 -18.58
C ARG A 409 3.79 -1.95 -18.64
N PHE A 410 3.39 -0.92 -17.87
CA PHE A 410 2.05 -0.34 -18.00
C PHE A 410 1.84 0.36 -19.36
N GLU A 411 2.83 1.04 -19.92
CA GLU A 411 2.74 1.59 -21.29
C GLU A 411 2.43 0.48 -22.30
N GLU A 412 3.16 -0.65 -22.22
CA GLU A 412 2.92 -1.82 -23.09
C GLU A 412 1.51 -2.43 -22.87
N ILE A 413 1.07 -2.53 -21.60
CA ILE A 413 -0.27 -3.03 -21.26
C ILE A 413 -1.37 -2.12 -21.80
N TYR A 414 -1.19 -0.79 -21.74
CA TYR A 414 -2.18 0.14 -22.29
C TYR A 414 -2.31 -0.01 -23.81
N GLU A 415 -1.18 -0.13 -24.52
CA GLU A 415 -1.20 -0.39 -25.98
C GLU A 415 -1.88 -1.73 -26.31
N GLU A 416 -1.64 -2.77 -25.48
CA GLU A 416 -2.28 -4.07 -25.64
C GLU A 416 -3.79 -3.99 -25.37
N ALA A 417 -4.22 -3.31 -24.31
CA ALA A 417 -5.63 -3.11 -24.00
C ALA A 417 -6.37 -2.36 -25.11
N ILE A 418 -5.73 -1.35 -25.70
CA ILE A 418 -6.28 -0.62 -26.85
C ILE A 418 -6.46 -1.56 -28.05
N ARG A 419 -5.45 -2.38 -28.38
CA ARG A 419 -5.54 -3.36 -29.47
C ARG A 419 -6.65 -4.39 -29.24
N LEU A 420 -6.75 -4.94 -28.03
CA LEU A 420 -7.78 -5.91 -27.67
C LEU A 420 -9.19 -5.32 -27.80
N LYS A 421 -9.36 -4.05 -27.39
CA LYS A 421 -10.66 -3.36 -27.51
C LYS A 421 -11.06 -3.13 -28.97
N HIS A 422 -10.12 -2.70 -29.81
CA HIS A 422 -10.39 -2.50 -31.24
C HIS A 422 -10.79 -3.81 -31.92
N ALA A 423 -10.05 -4.90 -31.66
CA ALA A 423 -10.39 -6.23 -32.17
C ALA A 423 -11.78 -6.72 -31.71
N GLU A 424 -12.18 -6.43 -30.46
CA GLU A 424 -13.52 -6.74 -29.94
C GLU A 424 -14.61 -5.96 -30.69
N ILE A 425 -14.37 -4.67 -30.98
CA ILE A 425 -15.32 -3.82 -31.70
C ILE A 425 -15.47 -4.29 -33.15
N GLU A 426 -14.38 -4.59 -33.84
CA GLU A 426 -14.38 -5.12 -35.19
C GLU A 426 -15.14 -6.45 -35.29
N ALA A 427 -14.87 -7.39 -34.41
CA ALA A 427 -15.56 -8.68 -34.36
C ALA A 427 -17.06 -8.61 -34.04
N LYS A 428 -17.54 -7.49 -33.47
CA LYS A 428 -18.98 -7.26 -33.25
C LYS A 428 -19.66 -6.56 -34.41
N ALA A 429 -18.90 -5.93 -35.31
CA ALA A 429 -19.41 -5.24 -36.49
C ALA A 429 -19.59 -6.19 -37.70
N GLU A 430 -18.87 -7.31 -37.70
CA GLU A 430 -19.05 -8.45 -38.62
C GLU A 430 -20.21 -9.37 -38.15
#